data_cc7a31bba8a93d8a3a7c6e0f5479b500
#
_entry.id   cc7a31bba8a93d8a3a7c6e0f5479b500
#
_cell.length_a   1.000
_cell.length_b   1.000
_cell.length_c   1.000
_cell.angle_alpha   90.00
_cell.angle_beta   90.00
_cell.angle_gamma   90.00
#
_symmetry.space_group_name_H-M   'P 1'
#
loop_
_entity.id
_entity.type
_entity.pdbx_description
1 polymer ?
#
loop_
_entity_poly.entity_id
_entity_poly.type
_entity_poly.pdbx_seq_one_letter_code
_entity_poly.pdbx_strand_id
1 'polypeptide(L)'
;MASIAIQKKIDRVKKEFIQENSFSVEDIDSTDSTDSTDSTDSTDSTDSTDSTDSNDSNDLVDQIIYMGEISFDGYNEITKICDQLKLLGNKKAKLYLCTYGGNPHAGFRIGRALQHHYENGFEVIIVNDCKSAGTLICLGASSIVLADKGELGPLDIQLSKSTELFERTSGLDLPQSVSALTQNVKSMLKDLLIEMRMGGQLSTKIASEMATNVTTGVFAPIFAQIDPLRLGELHRATMIAFEYGRRLAEKSQNLKEGALVKLISAYPAHSFVIDRKEAKQLFKNVSKPTANEVEFIKTLDKMATDHLSSNNPVICFSLNKPIDVSDDTDKLEAVSNENC
;
A
#
# COMPACT_ATOMS: atom_id res chain seq x y z
N MET A 1 -3.25 0.66 31.03
CA MET A 1 -3.99 1.90 30.68
C MET A 1 -4.08 2.11 29.17
N ALA A 2 -3.05 1.92 28.38
CA ALA A 2 -3.10 2.06 26.91
C ALA A 2 -4.11 1.12 26.22
N SER A 3 -4.24 -0.13 26.66
CA SER A 3 -5.19 -1.11 26.09
C SER A 3 -6.65 -0.68 26.25
N ILE A 4 -7.04 -0.10 27.40
CA ILE A 4 -8.41 0.36 27.66
C ILE A 4 -8.75 1.58 26.77
N ALA A 5 -7.80 2.49 26.54
CA ALA A 5 -8.01 3.64 25.70
C ALA A 5 -8.16 3.24 24.21
N ILE A 6 -7.39 2.26 23.75
CA ILE A 6 -7.51 1.69 22.42
C ILE A 6 -8.87 1.00 22.25
N GLN A 7 -9.29 0.16 23.21
CA GLN A 7 -10.58 -0.51 23.15
C GLN A 7 -11.75 0.47 23.06
N LYS A 8 -11.73 1.55 23.83
CA LYS A 8 -12.75 2.61 23.74
C LYS A 8 -12.79 3.29 22.37
N LYS A 9 -11.63 3.50 21.72
CA LYS A 9 -11.56 4.03 20.36
C LYS A 9 -12.16 3.06 19.34
N ILE A 10 -11.86 1.77 19.45
CA ILE A 10 -12.42 0.70 18.60
C ILE A 10 -13.95 0.66 18.75
N ASP A 11 -14.46 0.63 19.99
CA ASP A 11 -15.89 0.55 20.26
C ASP A 11 -16.65 1.79 19.71
N ARG A 12 -16.02 2.96 19.78
CA ARG A 12 -16.57 4.18 19.18
C ARG A 12 -16.68 4.06 17.66
N VAL A 13 -15.61 3.63 16.97
CA VAL A 13 -15.62 3.46 15.51
C VAL A 13 -16.65 2.43 15.07
N LYS A 14 -16.76 1.30 15.78
CA LYS A 14 -17.79 0.29 15.51
C LYS A 14 -19.19 0.85 15.64
N LYS A 15 -19.43 1.68 16.66
CA LYS A 15 -20.73 2.30 16.88
C LYS A 15 -21.07 3.33 15.80
N GLU A 16 -20.13 4.19 15.41
CA GLU A 16 -20.30 5.16 14.34
C GLU A 16 -20.58 4.46 13.00
N PHE A 17 -19.85 3.39 12.68
CA PHE A 17 -20.08 2.59 11.47
C PHE A 17 -21.47 1.96 11.43
N ILE A 18 -21.97 1.38 12.53
CA ILE A 18 -23.31 0.79 12.62
C ILE A 18 -24.37 1.86 12.44
N GLN A 19 -24.20 3.03 13.02
CA GLN A 19 -25.13 4.15 12.93
C GLN A 19 -25.25 4.68 11.49
N GLU A 20 -24.15 4.79 10.76
CA GLU A 20 -24.12 5.26 9.35
C GLU A 20 -24.77 4.26 8.38
N ASN A 21 -24.62 2.96 8.64
CA ASN A 21 -25.22 1.92 7.78
C ASN A 21 -26.69 1.59 8.16
N SER A 22 -27.19 2.07 9.29
CA SER A 22 -28.60 1.89 9.67
C SER A 22 -29.56 2.93 9.06
N PHE A 23 -29.04 4.03 8.53
CA PHE A 23 -29.87 5.09 7.89
C PHE A 23 -30.29 4.77 6.46
N SER A 24 -29.82 3.71 5.83
CA SER A 24 -30.12 3.39 4.42
C SER A 24 -31.33 2.52 4.18
N VAL A 25 -32.16 2.19 5.21
CA VAL A 25 -33.31 1.26 5.06
C VAL A 25 -34.69 1.88 5.32
N GLU A 26 -34.81 3.12 5.82
CA GLU A 26 -36.11 3.67 6.22
C GLU A 26 -36.66 4.86 5.42
N ASP A 27 -36.02 5.34 4.35
CA ASP A 27 -36.52 6.49 3.56
C ASP A 27 -36.88 6.12 2.11
N ILE A 28 -37.71 5.09 1.91
CA ILE A 28 -38.47 4.90 0.69
C ILE A 28 -39.94 4.62 1.10
N ASP A 29 -40.66 5.63 1.52
CA ASP A 29 -42.07 5.72 1.24
C ASP A 29 -42.62 7.15 1.39
N SER A 30 -43.43 7.49 0.39
CA SER A 30 -44.45 8.53 0.33
C SER A 30 -44.08 9.94 -0.13
N THR A 31 -44.71 10.22 -1.19
CA THR A 31 -45.53 11.37 -1.68
C THR A 31 -44.84 12.28 -2.67
N ASP A 32 -45.33 12.37 -3.79
CA ASP A 32 -46.55 12.76 -4.45
C ASP A 32 -46.29 13.97 -5.39
N SER A 33 -46.81 13.84 -6.56
CA SER A 33 -47.04 14.72 -7.69
C SER A 33 -47.01 16.24 -7.47
N THR A 34 -46.42 16.99 -8.41
CA THR A 34 -47.08 17.91 -9.37
C THR A 34 -46.06 18.77 -10.12
N ASP A 35 -46.03 18.65 -11.37
CA ASP A 35 -46.55 19.47 -12.49
C ASP A 35 -45.68 20.65 -12.98
N SER A 36 -45.47 20.60 -14.28
CA SER A 36 -45.41 21.63 -15.32
C SER A 36 -44.14 22.40 -15.65
N THR A 37 -43.71 22.12 -16.89
CA THR A 37 -43.38 23.05 -18.02
C THR A 37 -42.23 24.02 -17.83
N ASP A 38 -41.31 24.19 -18.74
CA ASP A 38 -41.31 24.46 -20.17
C ASP A 38 -39.88 24.60 -20.74
N SER A 39 -39.72 24.11 -21.93
CA SER A 39 -38.96 24.50 -23.10
C SER A 39 -37.48 24.84 -23.13
N THR A 40 -36.81 24.10 -24.02
CA THR A 40 -35.90 24.49 -25.13
C THR A 40 -34.47 24.94 -24.73
N ASP A 41 -33.41 24.47 -25.33
CA ASP A 41 -33.04 24.22 -26.70
C ASP A 41 -31.67 23.56 -26.81
N SER A 42 -31.53 22.59 -27.71
CA SER A 42 -30.45 22.18 -28.61
C SER A 42 -28.98 22.27 -28.11
N THR A 43 -28.16 21.29 -28.29
CA THR A 43 -27.60 20.49 -29.32
C THR A 43 -26.34 19.76 -28.85
N ASP A 44 -26.32 18.48 -29.18
CA ASP A 44 -25.23 17.71 -29.79
C ASP A 44 -23.93 17.45 -29.03
N SER A 45 -23.80 16.21 -28.62
CA SER A 45 -22.84 15.25 -29.14
C SER A 45 -22.93 13.91 -28.40
N THR A 46 -23.15 12.89 -29.20
CA THR A 46 -23.16 11.48 -28.87
C THR A 46 -21.85 11.05 -28.17
N ASP A 47 -22.00 10.49 -26.97
CA ASP A 47 -21.09 9.46 -26.52
C ASP A 47 -21.89 8.32 -25.89
N SER A 48 -21.63 7.14 -26.39
CA SER A 48 -22.33 5.89 -26.14
C SER A 48 -22.20 5.48 -24.67
N THR A 49 -23.31 5.57 -23.94
CA THR A 49 -23.45 4.91 -22.65
C THR A 49 -23.63 3.42 -22.87
N ASP A 50 -22.56 2.68 -22.67
CA ASP A 50 -22.65 1.25 -22.39
C ASP A 50 -23.09 1.08 -20.92
N SER A 51 -24.40 0.98 -20.74
CA SER A 51 -25.01 0.59 -19.48
C SER A 51 -24.88 -0.91 -19.33
N THR A 52 -23.75 -1.37 -18.79
CA THR A 52 -23.67 -2.70 -18.22
C THR A 52 -24.49 -2.70 -16.94
N ASP A 53 -25.66 -3.30 -17.02
CA ASP A 53 -26.48 -3.77 -15.93
C ASP A 53 -25.61 -4.63 -14.99
N SER A 54 -25.03 -4.02 -13.97
CA SER A 54 -24.44 -4.74 -12.85
C SER A 54 -25.59 -5.20 -11.97
N ASN A 55 -26.00 -6.46 -12.14
CA ASN A 55 -26.70 -7.19 -11.09
C ASN A 55 -25.86 -7.06 -9.81
N ASP A 56 -26.24 -6.14 -8.97
CA ASP A 56 -25.72 -5.94 -7.63
C ASP A 56 -26.23 -7.13 -6.78
N SER A 57 -25.58 -8.30 -6.97
CA SER A 57 -25.66 -9.35 -5.98
C SER A 57 -25.03 -8.73 -4.72
N ASN A 58 -25.83 -8.61 -3.68
CA ASN A 58 -25.46 -8.10 -2.36
C ASN A 58 -24.42 -9.02 -1.74
N ASP A 59 -23.23 -9.08 -2.35
CA ASP A 59 -22.07 -9.82 -1.85
C ASP A 59 -21.68 -9.14 -0.54
N LEU A 60 -22.04 -9.77 0.56
CA LEU A 60 -21.61 -9.34 1.89
C LEU A 60 -20.09 -9.25 1.88
N VAL A 61 -19.56 -8.08 2.19
CA VAL A 61 -18.13 -7.76 2.14
C VAL A 61 -17.62 -7.63 3.57
N ASP A 62 -16.56 -8.35 3.89
CA ASP A 62 -15.90 -8.21 5.18
C ASP A 62 -15.12 -6.89 5.23
N GLN A 63 -15.23 -6.19 6.34
CA GLN A 63 -14.56 -4.91 6.55
C GLN A 63 -13.56 -5.02 7.68
N ILE A 64 -12.29 -4.80 7.37
CA ILE A 64 -11.16 -4.95 8.27
C ILE A 64 -10.43 -3.61 8.36
N ILE A 65 -10.08 -3.21 9.55
CA ILE A 65 -9.29 -2.00 9.81
C ILE A 65 -7.90 -2.41 10.30
N TYR A 66 -6.88 -1.79 9.75
CA TYR A 66 -5.50 -1.94 10.17
C TYR A 66 -4.82 -0.56 10.26
N MET A 67 -4.34 -0.22 11.46
CA MET A 67 -3.62 1.01 11.71
C MET A 67 -2.37 0.75 12.55
N GLY A 68 -1.24 1.23 12.10
CA GLY A 68 0.03 1.08 12.79
C GLY A 68 1.13 0.47 11.94
N GLU A 69 2.23 0.06 12.58
CA GLU A 69 3.38 -0.54 11.92
C GLU A 69 3.01 -1.93 11.36
N ILE A 70 3.46 -2.22 10.15
CA ILE A 70 3.33 -3.57 9.55
C ILE A 70 4.30 -4.50 10.28
N SER A 71 3.76 -5.44 11.06
CA SER A 71 4.49 -6.33 11.95
C SER A 71 3.96 -7.76 11.92
N PHE A 72 4.70 -8.69 12.50
CA PHE A 72 4.21 -10.07 12.66
C PHE A 72 3.04 -10.16 13.63
N ASP A 73 2.96 -9.27 14.63
CA ASP A 73 1.80 -9.19 15.51
C ASP A 73 0.56 -8.74 14.73
N GLY A 74 0.71 -7.74 13.85
CA GLY A 74 -0.36 -7.33 12.94
C GLY A 74 -0.77 -8.43 11.97
N TYR A 75 0.17 -9.23 11.45
CA TYR A 75 -0.16 -10.41 10.65
C TYR A 75 -0.97 -11.44 11.43
N ASN A 76 -0.59 -11.72 12.68
CA ASN A 76 -1.32 -12.66 13.53
C ASN A 76 -2.74 -12.16 13.81
N GLU A 77 -2.93 -10.86 14.06
CA GLU A 77 -4.28 -10.29 14.26
C GLU A 77 -5.13 -10.38 12.99
N ILE A 78 -4.58 -10.04 11.80
CA ILE A 78 -5.29 -10.23 10.52
C ILE A 78 -5.71 -11.68 10.33
N THR A 79 -4.83 -12.64 10.61
CA THR A 79 -5.13 -14.08 10.44
C THR A 79 -6.25 -14.51 11.37
N LYS A 80 -6.22 -14.11 12.64
CA LYS A 80 -7.31 -14.38 13.59
C LYS A 80 -8.65 -13.81 13.12
N ILE A 81 -8.65 -12.57 12.62
CA ILE A 81 -9.86 -11.94 12.10
C ILE A 81 -10.38 -12.71 10.89
N CYS A 82 -9.53 -13.06 9.94
CA CYS A 82 -9.92 -13.87 8.80
C CYS A 82 -10.53 -15.23 9.22
N ASP A 83 -9.93 -15.90 10.20
CA ASP A 83 -10.46 -17.17 10.72
C ASP A 83 -11.84 -16.99 11.37
N GLN A 84 -12.06 -15.91 12.12
CA GLN A 84 -13.36 -15.57 12.72
C GLN A 84 -14.42 -15.24 11.66
N LEU A 85 -14.05 -14.50 10.61
CA LEU A 85 -14.94 -14.09 9.54
C LEU A 85 -15.23 -15.21 8.53
N LYS A 86 -14.44 -16.27 8.51
CA LYS A 86 -14.64 -17.43 7.63
C LYS A 86 -16.03 -18.04 7.75
N LEU A 87 -16.62 -17.99 8.94
CA LEU A 87 -17.97 -18.49 9.22
C LEU A 87 -19.07 -17.67 8.52
N LEU A 88 -18.81 -16.41 8.18
CA LEU A 88 -19.75 -15.57 7.44
C LEU A 88 -19.84 -15.94 5.95
N GLY A 89 -18.86 -16.67 5.42
CA GLY A 89 -18.84 -17.14 4.03
C GLY A 89 -18.60 -16.04 2.99
N ASN A 90 -18.23 -14.83 3.41
CA ASN A 90 -17.98 -13.71 2.51
C ASN A 90 -16.76 -13.97 1.65
N LYS A 91 -16.86 -13.67 0.35
CA LYS A 91 -15.79 -13.95 -0.64
C LYS A 91 -14.94 -12.74 -0.96
N LYS A 92 -15.29 -11.57 -0.44
CA LYS A 92 -14.61 -10.29 -0.68
C LYS A 92 -14.37 -9.54 0.62
N ALA A 93 -13.28 -8.78 0.69
CA ALA A 93 -13.00 -7.92 1.84
C ALA A 93 -12.63 -6.49 1.41
N LYS A 94 -12.88 -5.54 2.32
CA LYS A 94 -12.34 -4.18 2.31
C LYS A 94 -11.37 -4.03 3.48
N LEU A 95 -10.13 -3.66 3.19
CA LEU A 95 -9.10 -3.36 4.17
C LEU A 95 -8.87 -1.84 4.24
N TYR A 96 -9.31 -1.22 5.32
CA TYR A 96 -8.95 0.17 5.63
C TYR A 96 -7.55 0.20 6.23
N LEU A 97 -6.61 0.78 5.50
CA LEU A 97 -5.19 0.71 5.83
C LEU A 97 -4.62 2.10 6.07
N CYS A 98 -3.91 2.25 7.21
CA CYS A 98 -3.11 3.42 7.52
C CYS A 98 -1.81 2.99 8.20
N THR A 99 -0.65 3.24 7.55
CA THR A 99 0.65 2.75 8.03
C THR A 99 1.82 3.51 7.41
N TYR A 100 2.85 3.77 8.20
CA TYR A 100 4.14 4.23 7.70
C TYR A 100 5.02 3.11 7.14
N GLY A 101 4.52 1.86 7.13
CA GLY A 101 5.25 0.70 6.68
C GLY A 101 5.69 -0.19 7.84
N GLY A 102 6.81 -0.88 7.68
CA GLY A 102 7.35 -1.80 8.69
C GLY A 102 8.00 -3.03 8.04
N ASN A 103 7.78 -4.19 8.59
CA ASN A 103 8.44 -5.43 8.16
C ASN A 103 7.87 -5.94 6.81
N PRO A 104 8.68 -6.03 5.75
CA PRO A 104 8.22 -6.46 4.42
C PRO A 104 7.77 -7.94 4.40
N HIS A 105 8.34 -8.79 5.24
CA HIS A 105 7.94 -10.19 5.33
C HIS A 105 6.53 -10.32 5.93
N ALA A 106 6.22 -9.50 6.94
CA ALA A 106 4.88 -9.43 7.52
C ALA A 106 3.88 -8.85 6.50
N GLY A 107 4.24 -7.76 5.79
CA GLY A 107 3.41 -7.17 4.73
C GLY A 107 3.07 -8.17 3.63
N PHE A 108 4.06 -8.94 3.16
CA PHE A 108 3.83 -10.02 2.19
C PHE A 108 2.86 -11.07 2.73
N ARG A 109 3.02 -11.51 4.00
CA ARG A 109 2.15 -12.51 4.61
C ARG A 109 0.72 -11.99 4.80
N ILE A 110 0.54 -10.73 5.18
CA ILE A 110 -0.78 -10.09 5.28
C ILE A 110 -1.48 -10.11 3.91
N GLY A 111 -0.81 -9.62 2.85
CA GLY A 111 -1.35 -9.64 1.50
C GLY A 111 -1.72 -11.06 1.02
N ARG A 112 -0.87 -12.05 1.31
CA ARG A 112 -1.12 -13.46 0.98
C ARG A 112 -2.27 -14.08 1.78
N ALA A 113 -2.39 -13.75 3.06
CA ALA A 113 -3.49 -14.22 3.90
C ALA A 113 -4.84 -13.71 3.36
N LEU A 114 -4.95 -12.41 3.09
CA LEU A 114 -6.15 -11.82 2.50
C LEU A 114 -6.47 -12.44 1.12
N GLN A 115 -5.47 -12.61 0.26
CA GLN A 115 -5.66 -13.30 -1.02
C GLN A 115 -6.07 -14.77 -0.90
N HIS A 116 -5.72 -15.44 0.20
CA HIS A 116 -6.07 -16.83 0.44
C HIS A 116 -7.51 -16.95 0.97
N HIS A 117 -7.90 -16.07 1.90
CA HIS A 117 -9.23 -16.11 2.53
C HIS A 117 -10.33 -15.63 1.58
N TYR A 118 -10.06 -14.65 0.73
CA TYR A 118 -11.07 -14.01 -0.12
C TYR A 118 -10.86 -14.40 -1.58
N GLU A 119 -11.72 -15.31 -2.09
CA GLU A 119 -11.65 -15.81 -3.48
C GLU A 119 -11.82 -14.69 -4.52
N ASN A 120 -12.70 -13.73 -4.25
CA ASN A 120 -12.96 -12.56 -5.11
C ASN A 120 -11.98 -11.40 -4.84
N GLY A 121 -10.91 -11.68 -4.06
CA GLY A 121 -9.89 -10.72 -3.71
C GLY A 121 -10.31 -9.74 -2.61
N PHE A 122 -9.47 -8.74 -2.40
CA PHE A 122 -9.74 -7.69 -1.43
C PHE A 122 -9.44 -6.32 -2.03
N GLU A 123 -10.16 -5.34 -1.55
CA GLU A 123 -9.96 -3.93 -1.84
C GLU A 123 -9.20 -3.26 -0.70
N VAL A 124 -8.25 -2.39 -1.01
CA VAL A 124 -7.57 -1.57 0.01
C VAL A 124 -8.09 -0.14 -0.07
N ILE A 125 -8.58 0.35 1.06
CA ILE A 125 -8.98 1.75 1.24
C ILE A 125 -7.88 2.47 2.03
N ILE A 126 -7.19 3.38 1.37
CA ILE A 126 -6.09 4.15 1.95
C ILE A 126 -6.68 5.42 2.56
N VAL A 127 -6.68 5.43 3.90
CA VAL A 127 -7.28 6.53 4.68
C VAL A 127 -6.38 7.77 4.66
N ASN A 128 -5.10 7.57 4.93
CA ASN A 128 -4.05 8.62 4.98
C ASN A 128 -2.74 8.01 4.47
N ASP A 129 -1.73 7.84 5.32
CA ASP A 129 -0.44 7.26 4.93
C ASP A 129 -0.51 5.75 4.65
N CYS A 130 0.08 5.32 3.55
CA CYS A 130 0.31 3.92 3.25
C CYS A 130 1.68 3.77 2.57
N LYS A 131 2.74 3.58 3.37
CA LYS A 131 4.11 3.60 2.90
C LYS A 131 4.76 2.22 2.92
N SER A 132 5.79 2.03 2.09
CA SER A 132 6.71 0.88 2.14
C SER A 132 5.97 -0.48 2.17
N ALA A 133 6.05 -1.24 3.29
CA ALA A 133 5.36 -2.52 3.45
C ALA A 133 3.82 -2.40 3.33
N GLY A 134 3.22 -1.22 3.57
CA GLY A 134 1.81 -0.95 3.27
C GLY A 134 1.55 -0.96 1.76
N THR A 135 2.39 -0.31 0.98
CA THR A 135 2.33 -0.36 -0.49
C THR A 135 2.49 -1.78 -1.01
N LEU A 136 3.33 -2.60 -0.36
CA LEU A 136 3.47 -4.02 -0.70
C LEU A 136 2.13 -4.78 -0.53
N ILE A 137 1.36 -4.51 0.53
CA ILE A 137 0.01 -5.08 0.71
C ILE A 137 -0.91 -4.65 -0.44
N CYS A 138 -0.85 -3.38 -0.85
CA CYS A 138 -1.65 -2.85 -1.96
C CYS A 138 -1.40 -3.55 -3.30
N LEU A 139 -0.19 -4.09 -3.53
CA LEU A 139 0.08 -4.92 -4.72
C LEU A 139 -0.76 -6.20 -4.76
N GLY A 140 -1.17 -6.68 -3.59
CA GLY A 140 -2.04 -7.86 -3.47
C GLY A 140 -3.54 -7.57 -3.65
N ALA A 141 -3.94 -6.31 -3.67
CA ALA A 141 -5.34 -5.90 -3.74
C ALA A 141 -5.88 -5.90 -5.16
N SER A 142 -7.13 -6.32 -5.35
CA SER A 142 -7.84 -6.28 -6.63
C SER A 142 -8.24 -4.86 -7.05
N SER A 143 -8.42 -3.96 -6.08
CA SER A 143 -8.70 -2.54 -6.28
C SER A 143 -8.15 -1.70 -5.13
N ILE A 144 -7.92 -0.42 -5.41
CA ILE A 144 -7.41 0.53 -4.43
C ILE A 144 -8.31 1.77 -4.44
N VAL A 145 -8.79 2.14 -3.26
CA VAL A 145 -9.50 3.40 -3.02
C VAL A 145 -8.58 4.33 -2.27
N LEU A 146 -8.22 5.48 -2.85
CA LEU A 146 -7.45 6.51 -2.15
C LEU A 146 -8.39 7.63 -1.70
N ALA A 147 -8.42 7.89 -0.39
CA ALA A 147 -9.03 9.08 0.18
C ALA A 147 -8.35 10.37 -0.34
N ASP A 148 -8.93 11.53 -0.08
CA ASP A 148 -8.33 12.80 -0.55
C ASP A 148 -6.98 13.10 0.08
N LYS A 149 -6.78 12.65 1.33
CA LYS A 149 -5.48 12.68 2.01
C LYS A 149 -4.68 11.39 1.84
N GLY A 150 -5.27 10.38 1.16
CA GLY A 150 -4.64 9.07 0.99
C GLY A 150 -3.42 9.17 0.09
N GLU A 151 -2.32 8.60 0.54
CA GLU A 151 -1.09 8.55 -0.23
C GLU A 151 -0.36 7.21 -0.11
N LEU A 152 0.23 6.79 -1.21
CA LEU A 152 1.16 5.67 -1.23
C LEU A 152 2.60 6.16 -1.13
N GLY A 153 3.48 5.30 -0.68
CA GLY A 153 4.91 5.49 -0.80
C GLY A 153 5.57 4.45 -1.70
N PRO A 154 6.84 4.68 -2.08
CA PRO A 154 7.65 3.70 -2.80
C PRO A 154 7.86 2.41 -2.00
N LEU A 155 8.27 1.35 -2.70
CA LEU A 155 8.71 0.07 -2.11
C LEU A 155 10.21 0.08 -1.80
N ASP A 156 10.74 1.23 -1.42
CA ASP A 156 12.13 1.35 -1.03
C ASP A 156 12.39 0.69 0.33
N ILE A 157 13.38 -0.18 0.38
CA ILE A 157 13.75 -0.88 1.62
C ILE A 157 14.77 -0.05 2.39
N GLN A 158 14.40 0.33 3.59
CA GLN A 158 15.32 0.97 4.54
C GLN A 158 16.10 -0.09 5.32
N LEU A 159 17.42 0.04 5.38
CA LEU A 159 18.26 -0.74 6.26
C LEU A 159 18.76 0.13 7.41
N SER A 160 18.64 -0.38 8.63
CA SER A 160 19.22 0.28 9.81
C SER A 160 20.74 0.31 9.69
N LYS A 161 21.36 1.44 9.99
CA LYS A 161 22.82 1.51 10.15
C LYS A 161 23.21 0.81 11.46
N SER A 162 24.13 -0.13 11.38
CA SER A 162 24.63 -0.85 12.55
C SER A 162 25.43 0.04 13.52
N THR A 163 25.88 1.19 13.06
CA THR A 163 26.78 2.11 13.81
C THR A 163 26.06 3.25 14.51
N GLU A 164 24.79 3.54 14.15
CA GLU A 164 24.05 4.67 14.72
C GLU A 164 22.62 4.25 15.08
N LEU A 165 22.27 4.45 16.35
CA LEU A 165 20.90 4.23 16.86
C LEU A 165 19.93 5.18 16.16
N PHE A 166 18.89 4.62 15.53
CA PHE A 166 17.78 5.33 14.86
C PHE A 166 18.07 5.96 13.49
N GLU A 167 19.28 5.85 12.91
CA GLU A 167 19.50 6.31 11.54
C GLU A 167 19.16 5.22 10.51
N ARG A 168 18.14 5.50 9.68
CA ARG A 168 17.74 4.66 8.56
C ARG A 168 18.19 5.33 7.26
N THR A 169 18.89 4.59 6.43
CA THR A 169 19.31 5.04 5.09
C THR A 169 18.42 4.36 4.06
N SER A 170 17.98 5.11 3.04
CA SER A 170 17.26 4.51 1.92
C SER A 170 18.10 3.40 1.28
N GLY A 171 17.47 2.28 0.96
CA GLY A 171 18.13 1.18 0.28
C GLY A 171 18.63 1.53 -1.12
N LEU A 172 18.18 2.65 -1.68
CA LEU A 172 18.58 3.14 -2.99
C LEU A 172 19.78 4.10 -2.95
N ASP A 173 20.07 4.73 -1.81
CA ASP A 173 21.11 5.78 -1.71
C ASP A 173 22.49 5.26 -2.15
N LEU A 174 22.92 4.11 -1.66
CA LEU A 174 24.23 3.56 -1.99
C LEU A 174 24.31 3.06 -3.43
N PRO A 175 23.37 2.25 -3.96
CA PRO A 175 23.37 1.84 -5.37
C PRO A 175 23.30 3.02 -6.33
N GLN A 176 22.50 4.04 -6.03
CA GLN A 176 22.42 5.27 -6.84
C GLN A 176 23.72 6.07 -6.80
N SER A 177 24.34 6.18 -5.62
CA SER A 177 25.65 6.84 -5.47
C SER A 177 26.72 6.12 -6.28
N VAL A 178 26.78 4.78 -6.22
CA VAL A 178 27.73 3.99 -7.03
C VAL A 178 27.49 4.17 -8.53
N SER A 179 26.23 4.21 -8.96
CA SER A 179 25.86 4.45 -10.36
C SER A 179 26.28 5.85 -10.81
N ALA A 180 25.99 6.88 -10.03
CA ALA A 180 26.39 8.26 -10.30
C ALA A 180 27.90 8.42 -10.37
N LEU A 181 28.64 7.85 -9.39
CA LEU A 181 30.10 7.83 -9.41
C LEU A 181 30.66 7.15 -10.66
N THR A 182 30.08 6.00 -11.04
CA THR A 182 30.49 5.29 -12.26
C THR A 182 30.27 6.13 -13.51
N GLN A 183 29.17 6.88 -13.59
CA GLN A 183 28.89 7.78 -14.69
C GLN A 183 29.88 8.97 -14.72
N ASN A 184 30.18 9.54 -13.55
CA ASN A 184 31.15 10.62 -13.43
C ASN A 184 32.56 10.17 -13.84
N VAL A 185 32.98 8.96 -13.45
CA VAL A 185 34.25 8.35 -13.92
C VAL A 185 34.32 8.29 -15.43
N LYS A 186 33.24 7.78 -16.08
CA LYS A 186 33.18 7.66 -17.54
C LYS A 186 33.21 9.04 -18.23
N SER A 187 32.49 10.02 -17.70
CA SER A 187 32.49 11.38 -18.23
C SER A 187 33.85 12.01 -18.10
N MET A 188 34.45 12.02 -16.90
CA MET A 188 35.76 12.59 -16.62
C MET A 188 36.85 11.98 -17.50
N LEU A 189 36.88 10.65 -17.63
CA LEU A 189 37.85 9.96 -18.48
C LEU A 189 37.71 10.39 -19.94
N LYS A 190 36.50 10.48 -20.45
CA LYS A 190 36.22 10.92 -21.83
C LYS A 190 36.64 12.38 -22.06
N ASP A 191 36.27 13.26 -21.14
CA ASP A 191 36.51 14.70 -21.28
C ASP A 191 38.02 15.00 -21.20
N LEU A 192 38.73 14.38 -20.24
CA LEU A 192 40.20 14.50 -20.16
C LEU A 192 40.91 13.97 -21.43
N LEU A 193 40.44 12.82 -21.95
CA LEU A 193 41.01 12.24 -23.17
C LEU A 193 40.82 13.16 -24.36
N ILE A 194 39.66 13.77 -24.55
CA ILE A 194 39.36 14.70 -25.62
C ILE A 194 40.21 15.97 -25.46
N GLU A 195 40.26 16.56 -24.27
CA GLU A 195 41.00 17.75 -23.97
C GLU A 195 42.52 17.58 -24.24
N MET A 196 43.09 16.49 -23.74
CA MET A 196 44.53 16.19 -23.95
C MET A 196 44.86 15.88 -25.42
N ARG A 197 43.94 15.23 -26.15
CA ARG A 197 44.12 14.93 -27.56
C ARG A 197 43.98 16.16 -28.45
N MET A 198 42.93 16.95 -28.25
CA MET A 198 42.56 18.06 -29.15
C MET A 198 43.15 19.38 -28.68
N GLY A 199 43.15 19.68 -27.39
CA GLY A 199 43.72 20.89 -26.83
C GLY A 199 45.22 20.79 -26.62
N GLY A 200 45.69 19.67 -26.03
CA GLY A 200 47.11 19.46 -25.75
C GLY A 200 47.92 18.85 -26.89
N GLN A 201 47.28 18.44 -27.98
CA GLN A 201 47.90 17.80 -29.17
C GLN A 201 48.77 16.57 -28.83
N LEU A 202 48.48 15.91 -27.69
CA LEU A 202 49.21 14.72 -27.24
C LEU A 202 48.86 13.51 -28.11
N SER A 203 49.78 12.54 -28.22
CA SER A 203 49.44 11.26 -28.84
C SER A 203 48.33 10.55 -28.07
N THR A 204 47.52 9.75 -28.77
CA THR A 204 46.39 9.01 -28.13
C THR A 204 46.87 8.15 -26.99
N LYS A 205 48.06 7.53 -27.08
CA LYS A 205 48.67 6.72 -26.03
C LYS A 205 48.94 7.54 -24.75
N ILE A 206 49.64 8.65 -24.89
CA ILE A 206 49.98 9.52 -23.75
C ILE A 206 48.71 10.13 -23.16
N ALA A 207 47.79 10.62 -23.97
CA ALA A 207 46.53 11.18 -23.51
C ALA A 207 45.70 10.15 -22.74
N SER A 208 45.64 8.89 -23.21
CA SER A 208 44.95 7.81 -22.52
C SER A 208 45.59 7.44 -21.18
N GLU A 209 46.91 7.32 -21.12
CA GLU A 209 47.67 7.05 -19.89
C GLU A 209 47.46 8.16 -18.85
N MET A 210 47.57 9.40 -19.25
CA MET A 210 47.37 10.56 -18.36
C MET A 210 45.93 10.65 -17.86
N ALA A 211 44.95 10.55 -18.77
CA ALA A 211 43.52 10.59 -18.39
C ALA A 211 43.15 9.45 -17.44
N THR A 212 43.66 8.23 -17.66
CA THR A 212 43.44 7.09 -16.79
C THR A 212 44.07 7.33 -15.42
N ASN A 213 45.30 7.79 -15.34
CA ASN A 213 46.01 8.05 -14.09
C ASN A 213 45.30 9.11 -13.25
N VAL A 214 44.89 10.24 -13.88
CA VAL A 214 44.15 11.31 -13.19
C VAL A 214 42.81 10.80 -12.69
N THR A 215 42.05 10.14 -13.55
CA THR A 215 40.72 9.60 -13.20
C THR A 215 40.82 8.57 -12.06
N THR A 216 41.77 7.64 -12.13
CA THR A 216 42.03 6.66 -11.08
C THR A 216 42.44 7.33 -9.76
N GLY A 217 43.34 8.33 -9.83
CA GLY A 217 43.78 9.05 -8.64
C GLY A 217 42.65 9.77 -7.90
N VAL A 218 41.69 10.32 -8.64
CA VAL A 218 40.53 11.02 -8.06
C VAL A 218 39.50 10.04 -7.49
N PHE A 219 39.16 8.98 -8.21
CA PHE A 219 38.03 8.12 -7.85
C PHE A 219 38.39 6.92 -6.99
N ALA A 220 39.62 6.39 -7.04
CA ALA A 220 40.01 5.24 -6.24
C ALA A 220 39.80 5.45 -4.74
N PRO A 221 40.17 6.59 -4.11
CA PRO A 221 39.90 6.82 -2.70
C PRO A 221 38.40 6.87 -2.36
N ILE A 222 37.56 7.32 -3.29
CA ILE A 222 36.11 7.39 -3.11
C ILE A 222 35.53 5.98 -3.14
N PHE A 223 35.87 5.19 -4.16
CA PHE A 223 35.42 3.80 -4.26
C PHE A 223 35.90 2.91 -3.11
N ALA A 224 37.08 3.21 -2.54
CA ALA A 224 37.60 2.49 -1.37
C ALA A 224 36.76 2.67 -0.11
N GLN A 225 35.87 3.68 -0.04
CA GLN A 225 34.96 3.91 1.07
C GLN A 225 33.66 3.12 0.95
N ILE A 226 33.39 2.49 -0.21
CA ILE A 226 32.19 1.70 -0.45
C ILE A 226 32.37 0.33 0.18
N ASP A 227 31.46 -0.01 1.12
CA ASP A 227 31.40 -1.36 1.70
C ASP A 227 30.66 -2.31 0.74
N PRO A 228 31.35 -3.31 0.16
CA PRO A 228 30.73 -4.25 -0.76
C PRO A 228 29.74 -5.18 -0.07
N LEU A 229 29.87 -5.46 1.23
CA LEU A 229 28.91 -6.28 1.97
C LEU A 229 27.60 -5.52 2.12
N ARG A 230 27.67 -4.23 2.45
CA ARG A 230 26.51 -3.36 2.56
C ARG A 230 25.76 -3.24 1.21
N LEU A 231 26.52 -3.11 0.12
CA LEU A 231 25.92 -3.10 -1.23
C LEU A 231 25.20 -4.41 -1.54
N GLY A 232 25.77 -5.55 -1.14
CA GLY A 232 25.16 -6.87 -1.28
C GLY A 232 23.89 -7.03 -0.44
N GLU A 233 23.85 -6.50 0.78
CA GLU A 233 22.67 -6.48 1.64
C GLU A 233 21.52 -5.68 1.00
N LEU A 234 21.83 -4.49 0.50
CA LEU A 234 20.86 -3.63 -0.20
C LEU A 234 20.29 -4.30 -1.45
N HIS A 235 21.16 -4.92 -2.26
CA HIS A 235 20.72 -5.66 -3.45
C HIS A 235 19.77 -6.81 -3.07
N ARG A 236 20.10 -7.58 -2.04
CA ARG A 236 19.25 -8.68 -1.54
C ARG A 236 17.90 -8.16 -1.05
N ALA A 237 17.89 -7.07 -0.30
CA ALA A 237 16.68 -6.45 0.20
C ALA A 237 15.76 -5.99 -0.96
N THR A 238 16.34 -5.33 -1.98
CA THR A 238 15.63 -4.93 -3.20
C THR A 238 15.03 -6.13 -3.95
N MET A 239 15.78 -7.23 -4.07
CA MET A 239 15.29 -8.47 -4.69
C MET A 239 14.15 -9.10 -3.90
N ILE A 240 14.16 -9.04 -2.56
CA ILE A 240 13.04 -9.49 -1.72
C ILE A 240 11.77 -8.68 -2.00
N ALA A 241 11.88 -7.34 -2.05
CA ALA A 241 10.74 -6.47 -2.37
C ALA A 241 10.18 -6.79 -3.75
N PHE A 242 11.05 -6.96 -4.74
CA PHE A 242 10.67 -7.31 -6.11
C PHE A 242 9.92 -8.65 -6.16
N GLU A 243 10.48 -9.70 -5.56
CA GLU A 243 9.88 -11.03 -5.57
C GLU A 243 8.55 -11.08 -4.82
N TYR A 244 8.44 -10.40 -3.67
CA TYR A 244 7.19 -10.32 -2.94
C TYR A 244 6.13 -9.53 -3.70
N GLY A 245 6.52 -8.37 -4.24
CA GLY A 245 5.63 -7.55 -5.05
C GLY A 245 5.12 -8.28 -6.28
N ARG A 246 6.01 -8.97 -7.01
CA ARG A 246 5.66 -9.77 -8.18
C ARG A 246 4.62 -10.85 -7.85
N ARG A 247 4.87 -11.64 -6.78
CA ARG A 247 3.97 -12.73 -6.36
C ARG A 247 2.60 -12.24 -5.90
N LEU A 248 2.52 -11.08 -5.26
CA LEU A 248 1.24 -10.48 -4.88
C LEU A 248 0.50 -9.93 -6.10
N ALA A 249 1.21 -9.22 -6.97
CA ALA A 249 0.64 -8.64 -8.18
C ALA A 249 0.18 -9.69 -9.21
N GLU A 250 0.85 -10.83 -9.29
CA GLU A 250 0.42 -11.96 -10.14
C GLU A 250 -0.98 -12.47 -9.80
N LYS A 251 -1.36 -12.48 -8.52
CA LYS A 251 -2.71 -12.91 -8.11
C LYS A 251 -3.74 -11.79 -8.22
N SER A 252 -3.39 -10.57 -7.85
CA SER A 252 -4.32 -9.43 -7.87
C SER A 252 -4.63 -8.94 -9.29
N GLN A 253 -3.69 -9.10 -10.23
CA GLN A 253 -3.76 -8.60 -11.61
C GLN A 253 -4.02 -7.09 -11.74
N ASN A 254 -3.88 -6.35 -10.64
CA ASN A 254 -4.18 -4.92 -10.57
C ASN A 254 -2.99 -4.02 -10.91
N LEU A 255 -1.76 -4.55 -10.95
CA LEU A 255 -0.56 -3.78 -11.26
C LEU A 255 -0.38 -3.63 -12.77
N LYS A 256 0.03 -2.43 -13.23
CA LYS A 256 0.39 -2.17 -14.62
C LYS A 256 1.82 -2.65 -14.92
N GLU A 257 2.09 -2.89 -16.19
CA GLU A 257 3.42 -3.30 -16.63
C GLU A 257 4.49 -2.23 -16.28
N GLY A 258 5.64 -2.67 -15.81
CA GLY A 258 6.74 -1.79 -15.38
C GLY A 258 6.53 -1.06 -14.05
N ALA A 259 5.30 -1.03 -13.51
CA ALA A 259 4.99 -0.28 -12.30
C ALA A 259 5.72 -0.80 -11.05
N LEU A 260 5.97 -2.12 -10.95
CA LEU A 260 6.74 -2.68 -9.85
C LEU A 260 8.18 -2.13 -9.81
N VAL A 261 8.84 -2.10 -10.96
CA VAL A 261 10.19 -1.54 -11.06
C VAL A 261 10.17 -0.05 -10.71
N LYS A 262 9.16 0.69 -11.20
CA LYS A 262 9.00 2.12 -10.86
C LYS A 262 8.84 2.32 -9.36
N LEU A 263 8.00 1.54 -8.68
CA LEU A 263 7.80 1.61 -7.23
C LEU A 263 9.06 1.30 -6.42
N ILE A 264 9.93 0.43 -6.92
CA ILE A 264 11.14 0.01 -6.21
C ILE A 264 12.32 0.96 -6.45
N SER A 265 12.49 1.51 -7.66
CA SER A 265 13.74 2.16 -8.05
C SER A 265 13.63 3.55 -8.66
N ALA A 266 12.44 4.02 -9.04
CA ALA A 266 12.32 5.27 -9.79
C ALA A 266 12.01 6.49 -8.92
N TYR A 267 11.61 6.31 -7.69
CA TYR A 267 11.30 7.41 -6.79
C TYR A 267 12.53 7.89 -6.03
N PRO A 268 12.71 9.22 -5.87
CA PRO A 268 13.96 9.77 -5.34
C PRO A 268 14.09 9.67 -3.83
N ALA A 269 13.02 9.38 -3.10
CA ALA A 269 13.03 9.32 -1.64
C ALA A 269 11.97 8.34 -1.10
N HIS A 270 12.25 7.73 0.05
CA HIS A 270 11.33 6.84 0.75
C HIS A 270 10.00 7.52 1.15
N SER A 271 10.08 8.80 1.51
CA SER A 271 8.93 9.63 1.88
C SER A 271 8.18 10.22 0.69
N PHE A 272 8.54 9.85 -0.56
CA PHE A 272 7.88 10.37 -1.74
C PHE A 272 6.38 10.07 -1.71
N VAL A 273 5.58 11.10 -2.04
CA VAL A 273 4.12 11.01 -2.05
C VAL A 273 3.64 10.56 -3.42
N ILE A 274 2.98 9.43 -3.47
CA ILE A 274 2.29 8.92 -4.66
C ILE A 274 0.79 9.16 -4.43
N ASP A 275 0.27 10.20 -5.05
CA ASP A 275 -1.13 10.59 -4.97
C ASP A 275 -2.03 9.69 -5.81
N ARG A 276 -3.35 9.94 -5.77
CA ARG A 276 -4.35 9.19 -6.55
C ARG A 276 -4.11 9.27 -8.06
N LYS A 277 -3.64 10.43 -8.57
CA LYS A 277 -3.38 10.62 -10.00
C LYS A 277 -2.19 9.79 -10.45
N GLU A 278 -1.13 9.75 -9.65
CA GLU A 278 0.04 8.93 -9.93
C GLU A 278 -0.25 7.44 -9.69
N ALA A 279 -1.00 7.09 -8.65
CA ALA A 279 -1.43 5.71 -8.40
C ALA A 279 -2.22 5.12 -9.59
N LYS A 280 -3.03 5.90 -10.29
CA LYS A 280 -3.70 5.51 -11.55
C LYS A 280 -2.72 5.19 -12.69
N GLN A 281 -1.47 5.66 -12.64
CA GLN A 281 -0.45 5.29 -13.62
C GLN A 281 0.22 3.96 -13.28
N LEU A 282 0.17 3.54 -12.01
CA LEU A 282 0.81 2.33 -11.50
C LEU A 282 -0.16 1.15 -11.43
N PHE A 283 -1.40 1.40 -11.07
CA PHE A 283 -2.44 0.38 -10.89
C PHE A 283 -3.56 0.55 -11.93
N LYS A 284 -4.26 -0.55 -12.22
CA LYS A 284 -5.39 -0.57 -13.15
C LYS A 284 -6.67 -0.02 -12.51
N ASN A 285 -6.97 -0.51 -11.29
CA ASN A 285 -8.21 -0.23 -10.57
C ASN A 285 -7.91 0.70 -9.39
N VAL A 286 -8.01 2.01 -9.62
CA VAL A 286 -7.85 3.05 -8.59
C VAL A 286 -9.02 4.00 -8.65
N SER A 287 -9.72 4.15 -7.54
CA SER A 287 -10.91 5.01 -7.42
C SER A 287 -10.79 6.03 -6.27
N LYS A 288 -11.76 6.94 -6.22
CA LYS A 288 -12.04 7.78 -5.05
C LYS A 288 -13.04 7.06 -4.14
N PRO A 289 -13.10 7.37 -2.85
CA PRO A 289 -14.13 6.86 -1.96
C PRO A 289 -15.54 7.23 -2.44
N THR A 290 -16.51 6.37 -2.17
CA THR A 290 -17.94 6.69 -2.30
C THR A 290 -18.38 7.71 -1.25
N ALA A 291 -19.55 8.34 -1.44
CA ALA A 291 -20.08 9.31 -0.48
C ALA A 291 -20.20 8.73 0.95
N ASN A 292 -20.68 7.50 1.05
CA ASN A 292 -20.81 6.79 2.33
C ASN A 292 -19.46 6.48 2.99
N GLU A 293 -18.43 6.15 2.20
CA GLU A 293 -17.07 5.89 2.71
C GLU A 293 -16.38 7.16 3.19
N VAL A 294 -16.70 8.33 2.61
CA VAL A 294 -16.00 9.59 2.95
C VAL A 294 -16.16 9.95 4.43
N GLU A 295 -17.38 9.84 4.99
CA GLU A 295 -17.62 10.19 6.40
C GLU A 295 -16.89 9.21 7.34
N PHE A 296 -17.00 7.93 7.04
CA PHE A 296 -16.31 6.88 7.79
C PHE A 296 -14.78 7.06 7.73
N ILE A 297 -14.22 7.38 6.56
CA ILE A 297 -12.80 7.68 6.39
C ILE A 297 -12.36 8.87 7.24
N LYS A 298 -13.17 9.93 7.39
CA LYS A 298 -12.84 11.08 8.26
C LYS A 298 -12.70 10.66 9.71
N THR A 299 -13.57 9.78 10.19
CA THR A 299 -13.49 9.21 11.54
C THR A 299 -12.21 8.40 11.71
N LEU A 300 -11.88 7.54 10.73
CA LEU A 300 -10.67 6.74 10.74
C LEU A 300 -9.40 7.59 10.64
N ASP A 301 -9.39 8.65 9.81
CA ASP A 301 -8.26 9.59 9.68
C ASP A 301 -7.91 10.25 11.01
N LYS A 302 -8.91 10.71 11.75
CA LYS A 302 -8.70 11.25 13.08
C LYS A 302 -8.10 10.24 14.05
N MET A 303 -8.62 8.99 14.04
CA MET A 303 -8.08 7.92 14.88
C MET A 303 -6.65 7.54 14.46
N ALA A 304 -6.36 7.47 13.17
CA ALA A 304 -5.06 7.16 12.63
C ALA A 304 -4.01 8.22 12.99
N THR A 305 -4.35 9.51 12.85
CA THR A 305 -3.45 10.62 13.19
C THR A 305 -3.05 10.57 14.66
N ASP A 306 -4.01 10.35 15.57
CA ASP A 306 -3.74 10.23 17.01
C ASP A 306 -2.93 8.96 17.34
N HIS A 307 -3.06 7.89 16.54
CA HIS A 307 -2.44 6.62 16.81
C HIS A 307 -1.03 6.49 16.23
N LEU A 308 -0.83 6.93 15.00
CA LEU A 308 0.46 6.84 14.31
C LEU A 308 1.51 7.81 14.85
N SER A 309 1.08 8.92 15.46
CA SER A 309 1.99 9.90 16.07
C SER A 309 2.65 9.42 17.38
N SER A 310 2.13 8.37 17.99
CA SER A 310 2.63 7.79 19.24
C SER A 310 2.97 6.33 19.02
N ASN A 311 4.15 5.88 19.27
CA ASN A 311 4.67 4.51 19.09
C ASN A 311 3.76 3.42 19.75
N ASN A 312 2.50 3.38 19.33
CA ASN A 312 1.43 2.55 19.88
C ASN A 312 1.41 1.17 19.21
N PRO A 313 0.91 0.13 19.91
CA PRO A 313 0.69 -1.19 19.31
C PRO A 313 -0.31 -1.11 18.16
N VAL A 314 -0.19 -2.01 17.19
CA VAL A 314 -1.08 -2.11 16.03
C VAL A 314 -2.55 -2.18 16.47
N ILE A 315 -3.41 -1.39 15.82
CA ILE A 315 -4.87 -1.54 15.92
C ILE A 315 -5.34 -2.36 14.72
N CYS A 316 -5.92 -3.54 14.99
CA CYS A 316 -6.49 -4.37 13.94
C CYS A 316 -7.80 -4.99 14.45
N PHE A 317 -8.91 -4.77 13.73
CA PHE A 317 -10.22 -5.32 14.09
C PHE A 317 -11.14 -5.39 12.87
N SER A 318 -12.19 -6.23 12.97
CA SER A 318 -13.28 -6.28 12.00
C SER A 318 -14.48 -5.45 12.45
N LEU A 319 -15.19 -4.87 11.48
CA LEU A 319 -16.49 -4.22 11.67
C LEU A 319 -17.65 -5.24 11.63
N ASN A 320 -17.45 -6.36 10.96
CA ASN A 320 -18.43 -7.43 10.93
C ASN A 320 -18.51 -8.10 12.33
N LYS A 321 -19.72 -8.43 12.76
CA LYS A 321 -19.90 -9.19 14.01
C LYS A 321 -19.51 -10.66 13.77
N PRO A 322 -18.66 -11.27 14.59
CA PRO A 322 -18.49 -12.72 14.58
C PRO A 322 -19.85 -13.39 14.87
N ILE A 323 -20.13 -14.50 14.20
CA ILE A 323 -21.26 -15.34 14.58
C ILE A 323 -20.88 -16.00 15.93
N ASP A 324 -21.58 -15.66 16.99
CA ASP A 324 -21.45 -16.33 18.27
C ASP A 324 -21.99 -17.77 18.13
N VAL A 325 -21.08 -18.72 18.02
CA VAL A 325 -21.43 -20.16 17.91
C VAL A 325 -21.98 -20.73 19.24
N SER A 326 -22.03 -19.91 20.31
CA SER A 326 -22.54 -20.32 21.62
C SER A 326 -24.06 -20.48 21.70
N ASP A 327 -24.84 -19.89 20.76
CA ASP A 327 -26.31 -19.95 20.82
C ASP A 327 -26.92 -21.19 20.13
N ASP A 328 -26.18 -21.95 19.32
CA ASP A 328 -26.71 -23.12 18.62
C ASP A 328 -26.45 -24.46 19.35
N THR A 329 -25.52 -24.50 20.30
CA THR A 329 -25.32 -25.73 21.11
C THR A 329 -26.42 -25.97 22.12
N ASP A 330 -27.06 -24.91 22.64
CA ASP A 330 -28.18 -25.05 23.58
C ASP A 330 -29.48 -25.49 22.90
N LYS A 331 -29.61 -25.29 21.58
CA LYS A 331 -30.78 -25.76 20.82
C LYS A 331 -30.69 -27.22 20.39
N LEU A 332 -29.48 -27.77 20.24
CA LEU A 332 -29.28 -29.18 19.89
C LEU A 332 -29.38 -30.11 21.09
N GLU A 333 -29.07 -29.63 22.30
CA GLU A 333 -29.28 -30.43 23.53
C GLU A 333 -30.75 -30.47 23.99
N ALA A 334 -31.56 -29.45 23.68
CA ALA A 334 -32.97 -29.42 23.99
C ALA A 334 -33.82 -30.42 23.16
N VAL A 335 -33.38 -30.72 21.92
CA VAL A 335 -34.09 -31.65 21.02
C VAL A 335 -33.74 -33.13 21.30
N SER A 336 -32.60 -33.40 21.94
CA SER A 336 -32.20 -34.78 22.30
C SER A 336 -32.84 -35.31 23.59
N ASN A 337 -33.43 -34.44 24.41
CA ASN A 337 -34.07 -34.83 25.68
C ASN A 337 -35.60 -35.02 25.63
N GLU A 338 -36.24 -34.79 24.45
CA GLU A 338 -37.69 -35.03 24.29
C GLU A 338 -38.02 -36.39 23.62
N ASN A 339 -37.02 -37.23 23.33
CA ASN A 339 -37.23 -38.58 22.76
C ASN A 339 -36.55 -39.68 23.58
N CYS A 340 -36.77 -39.71 24.91
CA CYS A 340 -36.54 -40.88 25.74
C CYS A 340 -37.78 -41.18 26.59
#